data_335dcf6a528e5049b23f149c62619e6f
#
_entry.id   335dcf6a528e5049b23f149c62619e6f
#
_cell.length_a   1.000
_cell.length_b   1.000
_cell.length_c   1.000
_cell.angle_alpha   90.00
_cell.angle_beta   90.00
_cell.angle_gamma   90.00
#
_symmetry.space_group_name_H-M   'P 1'
#
loop_
_entity.id
_entity.type
_entity.pdbx_description
1 polymer ?
#
loop_
_entity_poly.entity_id
_entity_poly.type
_entity_poly.pdbx_seq_one_letter_code
_entity_poly.pdbx_strand_id
1 'polypeptide(L)'
;KYAPVDAIVATSASGLPLGQITEHAVHPERCVGGHPYNPPHLIPLVEITKTEKTDEANVELAKEFYESLGKEAIVLKKDCPGYICNRLQLAVFREMVDLVERGVCTVEEADKALTFGPAIRWAIFGHNMIMQLGNKDGLKGMMDMLAGGFNLCADIAAWDTIPADYGTKAQKEMDEIMKNLPDEVGHTNAEIAQYRDKMLIDILKLHHKF
;
A
#
# COMPACT_ATOMS: atom_id res chain seq x y z
N LYS A 1 -27.45 18.54 4.97
CA LYS A 1 -28.64 19.38 4.71
C LYS A 1 -29.22 19.12 3.31
N TYR A 2 -28.40 18.69 2.35
CA TYR A 2 -28.79 18.53 0.95
C TYR A 2 -28.74 17.07 0.46
N ALA A 3 -28.06 16.17 1.17
CA ALA A 3 -28.04 14.75 0.85
C ALA A 3 -29.33 14.06 1.37
N PRO A 4 -29.83 13.02 0.67
CA PRO A 4 -30.88 12.14 1.19
C PRO A 4 -30.52 11.59 2.58
N VAL A 5 -31.54 11.30 3.40
CA VAL A 5 -31.33 10.84 4.79
C VAL A 5 -30.65 9.46 4.86
N ASP A 6 -30.76 8.68 3.84
CA ASP A 6 -30.19 7.33 3.67
C ASP A 6 -28.86 7.32 2.89
N ALA A 7 -28.41 8.51 2.43
CA ALA A 7 -27.15 8.57 1.69
C ALA A 7 -25.95 8.31 2.60
N ILE A 8 -25.07 7.40 2.18
CA ILE A 8 -23.73 7.21 2.77
C ILE A 8 -22.82 8.35 2.32
N VAL A 9 -22.02 8.86 3.24
CA VAL A 9 -20.97 9.85 2.95
C VAL A 9 -19.62 9.18 3.06
N ALA A 10 -18.99 8.93 1.91
CA ALA A 10 -17.69 8.30 1.85
C ALA A 10 -16.58 9.32 1.58
N THR A 11 -15.48 9.24 2.31
CA THR A 11 -14.26 10.02 2.05
C THR A 11 -13.19 9.15 1.44
N SER A 12 -12.50 9.68 0.40
CA SER A 12 -11.32 9.05 -0.20
C SER A 12 -10.01 9.57 0.39
N ALA A 13 -10.06 10.29 1.52
CA ALA A 13 -8.86 10.82 2.16
C ALA A 13 -7.85 9.71 2.48
N SER A 14 -6.59 9.94 2.12
CA SER A 14 -5.51 9.00 2.33
C SER A 14 -4.77 9.32 3.64
N GLY A 15 -4.91 8.46 4.63
CA GLY A 15 -4.10 8.53 5.85
C GLY A 15 -4.62 9.39 6.99
N LEU A 16 -5.67 10.20 6.78
CA LEU A 16 -6.33 10.91 7.87
C LEU A 16 -7.36 10.00 8.55
N PRO A 17 -7.33 9.86 9.89
CA PRO A 17 -8.32 9.10 10.61
C PRO A 17 -9.74 9.60 10.35
N LEU A 18 -10.67 8.68 10.05
CA LEU A 18 -12.06 9.03 9.78
C LEU A 18 -12.68 9.79 10.95
N GLY A 19 -12.31 9.45 12.19
CA GLY A 19 -12.77 10.13 13.39
C GLY A 19 -12.46 11.62 13.41
N GLN A 20 -11.28 12.03 12.91
CA GLN A 20 -10.92 13.45 12.79
C GLN A 20 -11.75 14.15 11.69
N ILE A 21 -11.94 13.49 10.55
CA ILE A 21 -12.70 14.05 9.41
C ILE A 21 -14.16 14.26 9.81
N THR A 22 -14.71 13.38 10.62
CA THR A 22 -16.13 13.36 10.99
C THR A 22 -16.42 13.93 12.38
N GLU A 23 -15.43 14.55 13.04
CA GLU A 23 -15.55 15.06 14.41
C GLU A 23 -16.79 15.94 14.61
N HIS A 24 -17.08 16.80 13.64
CA HIS A 24 -18.23 17.72 13.66
C HIS A 24 -19.38 17.30 12.73
N ALA A 25 -19.40 16.05 12.27
CA ALA A 25 -20.48 15.55 11.44
C ALA A 25 -21.78 15.45 12.25
N VAL A 26 -22.88 15.94 11.68
CA VAL A 26 -24.23 15.84 12.30
C VAL A 26 -24.72 14.39 12.27
N HIS A 27 -24.33 13.64 11.26
CA HIS A 27 -24.72 12.26 11.02
C HIS A 27 -23.49 11.38 10.81
N PRO A 28 -22.65 11.16 11.85
CA PRO A 28 -21.44 10.35 11.76
C PRO A 28 -21.73 8.87 11.50
N GLU A 29 -22.93 8.38 11.84
CA GLU A 29 -23.39 7.02 11.60
C GLU A 29 -23.41 6.64 10.11
N ARG A 30 -23.51 7.64 9.22
CA ARG A 30 -23.51 7.46 7.77
C ARG A 30 -22.15 7.68 7.11
N CYS A 31 -21.14 8.02 7.91
CA CYS A 31 -19.82 8.35 7.38
C CYS A 31 -18.89 7.13 7.36
N VAL A 32 -18.32 6.86 6.21
CA VAL A 32 -17.31 5.80 6.01
C VAL A 32 -16.08 6.37 5.32
N GLY A 33 -14.92 5.77 5.53
CA GLY A 33 -13.79 5.93 4.62
C GLY A 33 -13.92 4.92 3.49
N GLY A 34 -13.65 5.34 2.27
CA GLY A 34 -13.56 4.47 1.11
C GLY A 34 -12.30 4.87 0.34
N HIS A 35 -11.16 4.33 0.75
CA HIS A 35 -9.85 4.73 0.24
C HIS A 35 -9.41 3.82 -0.91
N PRO A 36 -9.54 4.26 -2.19
CA PRO A 36 -9.03 3.51 -3.32
C PRO A 36 -7.51 3.67 -3.38
N TYR A 37 -6.82 2.56 -3.69
CA TYR A 37 -5.36 2.59 -3.83
C TYR A 37 -4.94 3.06 -5.22
N ASN A 38 -3.85 3.82 -5.30
CA ASN A 38 -3.40 4.50 -6.53
C ASN A 38 -2.58 3.58 -7.44
N PRO A 39 -2.81 3.57 -8.76
CA PRO A 39 -3.82 4.30 -9.52
C PRO A 39 -5.21 3.63 -9.43
N PRO A 40 -6.27 4.38 -9.03
CA PRO A 40 -7.56 3.78 -8.66
C PRO A 40 -8.34 3.14 -9.80
N HIS A 41 -8.00 3.46 -11.04
CA HIS A 41 -8.63 2.85 -12.22
C HIS A 41 -8.05 1.47 -12.58
N LEU A 42 -6.86 1.13 -12.04
CA LEU A 42 -6.21 -0.17 -12.25
C LEU A 42 -6.16 -1.00 -10.96
N ILE A 43 -5.70 -0.41 -9.86
CA ILE A 43 -5.57 -1.14 -8.60
C ILE A 43 -6.97 -1.46 -8.05
N PRO A 44 -7.30 -2.74 -7.84
CA PRO A 44 -8.63 -3.14 -7.40
C PRO A 44 -8.91 -2.83 -5.92
N LEU A 45 -7.89 -2.66 -5.10
CA LEU A 45 -8.06 -2.51 -3.64
C LEU A 45 -8.79 -1.23 -3.26
N VAL A 46 -9.76 -1.38 -2.34
CA VAL A 46 -10.38 -0.29 -1.59
C VAL A 46 -10.36 -0.63 -0.11
N GLU A 47 -9.82 0.28 0.71
CA GLU A 47 -9.83 0.15 2.17
C GLU A 47 -11.03 0.92 2.74
N ILE A 48 -11.92 0.21 3.44
CA ILE A 48 -13.08 0.80 4.10
C ILE A 48 -12.75 1.02 5.56
N THR A 49 -12.88 2.26 6.03
CA THR A 49 -12.67 2.62 7.43
C THR A 49 -13.95 3.07 8.06
N LYS A 50 -14.06 2.87 9.36
CA LYS A 50 -15.21 3.23 10.20
C LYS A 50 -14.75 3.80 11.52
N THR A 51 -15.65 4.49 12.21
CA THR A 51 -15.50 4.91 13.61
C THR A 51 -16.47 4.10 14.49
N GLU A 52 -16.36 4.26 15.79
CA GLU A 52 -17.34 3.68 16.74
C GLU A 52 -18.77 4.23 16.54
N LYS A 53 -18.91 5.38 15.87
CA LYS A 53 -20.19 6.01 15.57
C LYS A 53 -20.80 5.56 14.24
N THR A 54 -20.03 4.89 13.39
CA THR A 54 -20.47 4.44 12.06
C THR A 54 -21.37 3.22 12.20
N ASP A 55 -22.56 3.23 11.59
CA ASP A 55 -23.43 2.06 11.54
C ASP A 55 -22.82 0.96 10.70
N GLU A 56 -22.78 -0.27 11.22
CA GLU A 56 -22.27 -1.45 10.49
C GLU A 56 -23.04 -1.71 9.19
N ALA A 57 -24.36 -1.42 9.14
CA ALA A 57 -25.13 -1.53 7.91
C ALA A 57 -24.59 -0.63 6.80
N ASN A 58 -24.13 0.58 7.13
CA ASN A 58 -23.52 1.49 6.17
C ASN A 58 -22.14 1.02 5.72
N VAL A 59 -21.38 0.33 6.58
CA VAL A 59 -20.09 -0.28 6.23
C VAL A 59 -20.28 -1.42 5.22
N GLU A 60 -21.24 -2.33 5.51
CA GLU A 60 -21.55 -3.45 4.60
C GLU A 60 -22.08 -2.95 3.26
N LEU A 61 -22.98 -1.95 3.25
CA LEU A 61 -23.49 -1.36 2.01
C LEU A 61 -22.37 -0.68 1.20
N ALA A 62 -21.43 0.01 1.85
CA ALA A 62 -20.27 0.57 1.18
C ALA A 62 -19.37 -0.52 0.59
N LYS A 63 -19.15 -1.63 1.31
CA LYS A 63 -18.39 -2.78 0.85
C LYS A 63 -19.04 -3.42 -0.38
N GLU A 64 -20.34 -3.75 -0.30
CA GLU A 64 -21.10 -4.29 -1.43
C GLU A 64 -21.06 -3.39 -2.65
N PHE A 65 -21.16 -2.07 -2.44
CA PHE A 65 -21.05 -1.09 -3.53
C PHE A 65 -19.68 -1.19 -4.23
N TYR A 66 -18.56 -1.16 -3.49
CA TYR A 66 -17.24 -1.25 -4.11
C TYR A 66 -17.01 -2.62 -4.76
N GLU A 67 -17.46 -3.71 -4.15
CA GLU A 67 -17.37 -5.06 -4.73
C GLU A 67 -18.19 -5.17 -6.03
N SER A 68 -19.36 -4.52 -6.11
CA SER A 68 -20.18 -4.46 -7.33
C SER A 68 -19.47 -3.76 -8.50
N LEU A 69 -18.49 -2.92 -8.20
CA LEU A 69 -17.62 -2.26 -9.19
C LEU A 69 -16.36 -3.08 -9.55
N GLY A 70 -16.29 -4.33 -9.11
CA GLY A 70 -15.12 -5.20 -9.32
C GLY A 70 -13.93 -4.89 -8.42
N LYS A 71 -14.14 -4.12 -7.34
CA LYS A 71 -13.07 -3.83 -6.38
C LYS A 71 -12.92 -4.93 -5.33
N GLU A 72 -11.72 -5.05 -4.78
CA GLU A 72 -11.42 -5.86 -3.61
C GLU A 72 -11.54 -4.96 -2.37
N ALA A 73 -12.67 -5.02 -1.70
CA ALA A 73 -12.95 -4.19 -0.53
C ALA A 73 -12.48 -4.90 0.76
N ILE A 74 -11.65 -4.23 1.54
CA ILE A 74 -11.26 -4.67 2.89
C ILE A 74 -11.76 -3.68 3.93
N VAL A 75 -12.32 -4.19 5.03
CA VAL A 75 -12.84 -3.36 6.12
C VAL A 75 -11.83 -3.35 7.27
N LEU A 76 -11.36 -2.17 7.65
CA LEU A 76 -10.52 -1.99 8.82
C LEU A 76 -11.34 -2.20 10.10
N LYS A 77 -10.84 -3.06 10.99
CA LYS A 77 -11.52 -3.34 12.27
C LYS A 77 -11.43 -2.18 13.26
N LYS A 78 -10.42 -1.32 13.09
CA LYS A 78 -10.19 -0.12 13.91
C LYS A 78 -9.65 0.99 13.03
N ASP A 79 -9.95 2.24 13.37
CA ASP A 79 -9.34 3.40 12.74
C ASP A 79 -7.82 3.38 12.97
N CYS A 80 -7.07 3.64 11.92
CA CYS A 80 -5.62 3.58 11.94
C CYS A 80 -5.03 4.63 10.99
N PRO A 81 -4.23 5.58 11.48
CA PRO A 81 -3.55 6.53 10.61
C PRO A 81 -2.72 5.81 9.54
N GLY A 82 -2.88 6.22 8.28
CA GLY A 82 -2.19 5.62 7.13
C GLY A 82 -2.80 4.30 6.65
N TYR A 83 -3.88 3.82 7.28
CA TYR A 83 -4.58 2.58 6.93
C TYR A 83 -3.62 1.36 6.85
N ILE A 84 -3.98 0.29 6.15
CA ILE A 84 -3.12 -0.91 6.06
C ILE A 84 -2.06 -0.73 4.97
N CYS A 85 -2.48 -0.39 3.75
CA CYS A 85 -1.56 -0.38 2.60
C CYS A 85 -0.50 0.70 2.69
N ASN A 86 -0.87 1.94 3.06
CA ASN A 86 0.12 3.00 3.22
C ASN A 86 1.14 2.66 4.32
N ARG A 87 0.71 2.00 5.40
CA ARG A 87 1.61 1.57 6.48
C ARG A 87 2.58 0.50 6.03
N LEU A 88 2.10 -0.50 5.28
CA LEU A 88 2.95 -1.56 4.72
C LEU A 88 3.97 -0.99 3.73
N GLN A 89 3.50 -0.13 2.80
CA GLN A 89 4.37 0.53 1.83
C GLN A 89 5.40 1.43 2.53
N LEU A 90 4.97 2.19 3.55
CA LEU A 90 5.86 3.08 4.29
C LEU A 90 6.91 2.30 5.08
N ALA A 91 6.56 1.14 5.66
CA ALA A 91 7.53 0.29 6.36
C ALA A 91 8.65 -0.18 5.43
N VAL A 92 8.30 -0.63 4.22
CA VAL A 92 9.29 -1.00 3.18
C VAL A 92 10.13 0.22 2.78
N PHE A 93 9.49 1.36 2.51
CA PHE A 93 10.19 2.57 2.08
C PHE A 93 11.14 3.11 3.15
N ARG A 94 10.73 3.08 4.43
CA ARG A 94 11.61 3.48 5.54
C ARG A 94 12.90 2.66 5.57
N GLU A 95 12.79 1.34 5.41
CA GLU A 95 13.95 0.46 5.37
C GLU A 95 14.84 0.75 4.15
N MET A 96 14.25 0.95 2.98
CA MET A 96 15.02 1.33 1.78
C MET A 96 15.80 2.63 1.99
N VAL A 97 15.17 3.65 2.58
CA VAL A 97 15.85 4.92 2.91
C VAL A 97 17.00 4.70 3.88
N ASP A 98 16.81 3.91 4.93
CA ASP A 98 17.84 3.63 5.93
C ASP A 98 19.06 2.94 5.30
N LEU A 99 18.83 1.93 4.47
CA LEU A 99 19.89 1.20 3.79
C LEU A 99 20.71 2.10 2.85
N VAL A 100 20.04 3.01 2.12
CA VAL A 100 20.71 3.98 1.24
C VAL A 100 21.50 5.01 2.06
N GLU A 101 20.93 5.60 3.09
CA GLU A 101 21.61 6.59 3.94
C GLU A 101 22.82 6.01 4.68
N ARG A 102 22.76 4.72 5.06
CA ARG A 102 23.87 3.97 5.65
C ARG A 102 24.93 3.54 4.63
N GLY A 103 24.70 3.77 3.33
CA GLY A 103 25.61 3.36 2.26
C GLY A 103 25.70 1.84 2.04
N VAL A 104 24.66 1.09 2.44
CA VAL A 104 24.56 -0.36 2.21
C VAL A 104 24.28 -0.64 0.74
N CYS A 105 23.46 0.20 0.09
CA CYS A 105 23.11 0.11 -1.32
C CYS A 105 22.80 1.50 -1.89
N THR A 106 22.76 1.59 -3.22
CA THR A 106 22.24 2.74 -3.97
C THR A 106 20.71 2.71 -4.05
N VAL A 107 20.08 3.82 -4.47
CA VAL A 107 18.62 3.88 -4.72
C VAL A 107 18.22 2.83 -5.75
N GLU A 108 18.98 2.71 -6.84
CA GLU A 108 18.73 1.72 -7.91
C GLU A 108 18.81 0.28 -7.40
N GLU A 109 19.81 -0.04 -6.57
CA GLU A 109 19.96 -1.38 -6.00
C GLU A 109 18.85 -1.74 -5.03
N ALA A 110 18.38 -0.78 -4.22
CA ALA A 110 17.24 -0.97 -3.33
C ALA A 110 15.95 -1.28 -4.13
N ASP A 111 15.68 -0.52 -5.21
CA ASP A 111 14.55 -0.77 -6.10
C ASP A 111 14.65 -2.14 -6.80
N LYS A 112 15.83 -2.50 -7.32
CA LYS A 112 16.06 -3.81 -7.93
C LYS A 112 15.86 -4.96 -6.94
N ALA A 113 16.38 -4.82 -5.72
CA ALA A 113 16.24 -5.82 -4.67
C ALA A 113 14.75 -6.06 -4.32
N LEU A 114 13.96 -4.98 -4.19
CA LEU A 114 12.54 -5.08 -3.92
C LEU A 114 11.79 -5.69 -5.12
N THR A 115 11.96 -5.12 -6.32
CA THR A 115 11.20 -5.47 -7.52
C THR A 115 11.42 -6.91 -7.96
N PHE A 116 12.68 -7.36 -8.04
CA PHE A 116 13.05 -8.70 -8.51
C PHE A 116 13.16 -9.74 -7.39
N GLY A 117 13.04 -9.31 -6.14
CA GLY A 117 13.02 -10.16 -4.97
C GLY A 117 11.58 -10.43 -4.47
N PRO A 118 11.18 -9.84 -3.35
CA PRO A 118 9.92 -10.16 -2.71
C PRO A 118 8.68 -9.71 -3.51
N ALA A 119 8.74 -8.60 -4.24
CA ALA A 119 7.57 -8.03 -4.91
C ALA A 119 6.99 -8.95 -6.00
N ILE A 120 7.81 -9.71 -6.73
CA ILE A 120 7.31 -10.71 -7.70
C ILE A 120 6.39 -11.73 -7.02
N ARG A 121 6.78 -12.20 -5.83
CA ARG A 121 5.96 -13.15 -5.05
C ARG A 121 4.74 -12.49 -4.46
N TRP A 122 4.87 -11.23 -4.01
CA TRP A 122 3.77 -10.45 -3.44
C TRP A 122 2.71 -10.08 -4.47
N ALA A 123 3.08 -10.00 -5.75
CA ALA A 123 2.12 -9.84 -6.83
C ALA A 123 1.20 -11.07 -7.02
N ILE A 124 1.58 -12.23 -6.48
CA ILE A 124 0.80 -13.48 -6.56
C ILE A 124 0.05 -13.74 -5.25
N PHE A 125 0.76 -13.68 -4.12
CA PHE A 125 0.22 -13.94 -2.78
C PHE A 125 0.73 -12.92 -1.77
N GLY A 126 -0.11 -12.56 -0.81
CA GLY A 126 0.30 -11.75 0.34
C GLY A 126 1.43 -12.42 1.14
N HIS A 127 2.20 -11.63 1.87
CA HIS A 127 3.42 -12.08 2.54
C HIS A 127 3.21 -13.26 3.51
N ASN A 128 2.08 -13.28 4.24
CA ASN A 128 1.77 -14.40 5.14
C ASN A 128 1.67 -15.72 4.40
N MET A 129 1.06 -15.75 3.20
CA MET A 129 0.99 -16.95 2.37
C MET A 129 2.38 -17.35 1.85
N ILE A 130 3.20 -16.39 1.47
CA ILE A 130 4.59 -16.68 1.06
C ILE A 130 5.38 -17.31 2.22
N MET A 131 5.20 -16.83 3.45
CA MET A 131 5.82 -17.41 4.64
C MET A 131 5.26 -18.82 4.95
N GLN A 132 3.94 -19.01 4.78
CA GLN A 132 3.29 -20.31 4.93
C GLN A 132 3.90 -21.37 4.00
N LEU A 133 4.19 -21.00 2.75
CA LEU A 133 4.76 -21.91 1.74
C LEU A 133 6.27 -22.14 1.91
N GLY A 134 6.94 -21.34 2.74
CA GLY A 134 8.39 -21.40 2.93
C GLY A 134 8.88 -22.50 3.88
N ASN A 135 7.99 -23.18 4.58
CA ASN A 135 8.34 -24.23 5.54
C ASN A 135 7.31 -25.38 5.52
N LYS A 136 7.78 -26.63 5.68
CA LYS A 136 6.90 -27.82 5.71
C LYS A 136 5.87 -27.79 6.84
N ASP A 137 6.20 -27.11 7.95
CA ASP A 137 5.34 -26.93 9.11
C ASP A 137 4.53 -25.61 9.04
N GLY A 138 4.47 -25.00 7.84
CA GLY A 138 3.72 -23.79 7.53
C GLY A 138 4.28 -22.53 8.17
N LEU A 139 3.42 -21.53 8.35
CA LEU A 139 3.79 -20.22 8.89
C LEU A 139 4.43 -20.34 10.28
N LYS A 140 3.90 -21.21 11.14
CA LYS A 140 4.47 -21.43 12.46
C LYS A 140 5.91 -21.93 12.38
N GLY A 141 6.16 -22.96 11.58
CA GLY A 141 7.51 -23.52 11.39
C GLY A 141 8.47 -22.50 10.77
N MET A 142 7.97 -21.64 9.86
CA MET A 142 8.74 -20.54 9.31
C MET A 142 9.11 -19.52 10.39
N MET A 143 8.18 -19.12 11.26
CA MET A 143 8.46 -18.18 12.34
C MET A 143 9.47 -18.73 13.35
N ASP A 144 9.32 -20.00 13.73
CA ASP A 144 10.26 -20.67 14.64
C ASP A 144 11.68 -20.71 14.04
N MET A 145 11.81 -20.94 12.74
CA MET A 145 13.08 -20.95 12.03
C MET A 145 13.72 -19.56 11.91
N LEU A 146 12.92 -18.53 11.67
CA LEU A 146 13.40 -17.16 11.40
C LEU A 146 13.54 -16.31 12.66
N ALA A 147 13.06 -16.76 13.83
CA ALA A 147 13.07 -15.94 15.06
C ALA A 147 14.46 -15.42 15.41
N GLY A 148 15.50 -16.25 15.26
CA GLY A 148 16.89 -15.84 15.47
C GLY A 148 17.38 -14.81 14.46
N GLY A 149 17.01 -14.98 13.19
CA GLY A 149 17.36 -14.06 12.10
C GLY A 149 16.68 -12.69 12.25
N PHE A 150 15.40 -12.66 12.61
CA PHE A 150 14.69 -11.41 12.87
C PHE A 150 15.31 -10.62 14.03
N ASN A 151 15.81 -11.30 15.07
CA ASN A 151 16.51 -10.63 16.17
C ASN A 151 17.85 -10.02 15.74
N LEU A 152 18.51 -10.57 14.71
CA LEU A 152 19.73 -9.97 14.13
C LEU A 152 19.45 -8.73 13.29
N CYS A 153 18.22 -8.58 12.78
CA CYS A 153 17.77 -7.42 12.02
C CYS A 153 16.96 -6.46 12.91
N ALA A 154 17.23 -6.40 14.23
CA ALA A 154 16.48 -5.57 15.16
C ALA A 154 16.72 -4.06 14.98
N ASP A 155 17.73 -3.67 14.20
CA ASP A 155 18.08 -2.28 13.88
C ASP A 155 17.33 -1.75 12.62
N ILE A 156 16.34 -2.49 12.11
CA ILE A 156 15.55 -2.08 10.95
C ILE A 156 14.98 -0.66 11.16
N ALA A 157 15.40 0.28 10.28
CA ALA A 157 14.96 1.67 10.22
C ALA A 157 14.66 2.29 11.61
N ALA A 158 15.66 2.32 12.50
CA ALA A 158 15.51 2.70 13.91
C ALA A 158 15.27 4.22 14.15
N TRP A 159 15.19 5.04 13.10
CA TRP A 159 14.96 6.49 13.21
C TRP A 159 13.45 6.85 13.22
N ASP A 160 13.11 7.95 13.90
CA ASP A 160 11.73 8.41 14.06
C ASP A 160 11.22 9.25 12.86
N THR A 161 12.13 9.95 12.18
CA THR A 161 11.80 10.85 11.07
C THR A 161 12.67 10.56 9.86
N ILE A 162 12.08 10.59 8.67
CA ILE A 162 12.83 10.45 7.40
C ILE A 162 13.86 11.60 7.30
N PRO A 163 15.13 11.30 6.92
CA PRO A 163 16.15 12.33 6.71
C PRO A 163 15.67 13.42 5.75
N ALA A 164 15.74 14.68 6.17
CA ALA A 164 15.13 15.81 5.44
C ALA A 164 15.71 16.03 4.04
N ASP A 165 16.96 15.64 3.82
CA ASP A 165 17.69 15.80 2.56
C ASP A 165 17.68 14.57 1.66
N TYR A 166 17.10 13.43 2.12
CA TYR A 166 17.05 12.19 1.34
C TYR A 166 16.41 12.41 -0.04
N GLY A 167 15.25 13.06 -0.09
CA GLY A 167 14.56 13.31 -1.35
C GLY A 167 15.41 14.06 -2.38
N THR A 168 16.21 15.03 -1.92
CA THR A 168 17.11 15.81 -2.81
C THR A 168 18.29 14.97 -3.30
N LYS A 169 18.85 14.11 -2.46
CA LYS A 169 19.94 13.19 -2.84
C LYS A 169 19.44 12.11 -3.80
N ALA A 170 18.37 11.42 -3.41
CA ALA A 170 17.79 10.34 -4.21
C ALA A 170 17.28 10.83 -5.58
N GLN A 171 16.72 12.05 -5.68
CA GLN A 171 16.25 12.60 -6.96
C GLN A 171 17.37 12.70 -8.00
N LYS A 172 18.58 13.09 -7.61
CA LYS A 172 19.72 13.15 -8.54
C LYS A 172 20.06 11.79 -9.11
N GLU A 173 20.03 10.76 -8.28
CA GLU A 173 20.25 9.38 -8.71
C GLU A 173 19.11 8.89 -9.61
N MET A 174 17.85 9.16 -9.23
CA MET A 174 16.69 8.83 -10.04
C MET A 174 16.70 9.49 -11.41
N ASP A 175 17.13 10.74 -11.53
CA ASP A 175 17.25 11.44 -12.82
C ASP A 175 18.26 10.74 -13.76
N GLU A 176 19.35 10.21 -13.22
CA GLU A 176 20.32 9.44 -14.01
C GLU A 176 19.78 8.03 -14.35
N ILE A 177 19.08 7.38 -13.42
CA ILE A 177 18.41 6.10 -13.68
C ILE A 177 17.43 6.24 -14.83
N MET A 178 16.54 7.26 -14.78
CA MET A 178 15.53 7.50 -15.81
C MET A 178 16.12 7.72 -17.19
N LYS A 179 17.26 8.43 -17.31
CA LYS A 179 17.98 8.64 -18.58
C LYS A 179 18.50 7.33 -19.19
N ASN A 180 18.81 6.34 -18.37
CA ASN A 180 19.42 5.09 -18.79
C ASN A 180 18.40 3.94 -18.88
N LEU A 181 17.10 4.19 -18.68
CA LEU A 181 16.06 3.18 -18.89
C LEU A 181 15.99 2.76 -20.37
N PRO A 182 15.53 1.52 -20.69
CA PRO A 182 15.23 1.14 -22.06
C PRO A 182 14.19 2.05 -22.72
N ASP A 183 14.33 2.33 -24.02
CA ASP A 183 13.41 3.17 -24.79
C ASP A 183 11.95 2.71 -24.69
N GLU A 184 11.72 1.40 -24.56
CA GLU A 184 10.38 0.82 -24.39
C GLU A 184 9.72 1.17 -23.03
N VAL A 185 10.52 1.49 -22.01
CA VAL A 185 10.05 1.95 -20.70
C VAL A 185 9.80 3.45 -20.71
N GLY A 186 10.62 4.19 -21.48
CA GLY A 186 10.60 5.65 -21.56
C GLY A 186 11.54 6.32 -20.56
N HIS A 187 11.68 7.63 -20.70
CA HIS A 187 12.65 8.45 -19.94
C HIS A 187 11.98 9.60 -19.18
N THR A 188 10.67 9.76 -19.32
CA THR A 188 9.86 10.74 -18.59
C THR A 188 8.89 10.06 -17.64
N ASN A 189 8.47 10.77 -16.59
CA ASN A 189 7.47 10.25 -15.65
C ASN A 189 6.19 9.78 -16.36
N ALA A 190 5.77 10.45 -17.43
CA ALA A 190 4.56 10.08 -18.19
C ALA A 190 4.74 8.77 -18.96
N GLU A 191 5.87 8.59 -19.64
CA GLU A 191 6.18 7.37 -20.40
C GLU A 191 6.34 6.17 -19.46
N ILE A 192 7.10 6.34 -18.38
CA ILE A 192 7.30 5.29 -17.36
C ILE A 192 5.97 4.90 -16.72
N ALA A 193 5.08 5.87 -16.46
CA ALA A 193 3.74 5.58 -15.94
C ALA A 193 2.89 4.78 -16.93
N GLN A 194 2.95 5.07 -18.23
CA GLN A 194 2.25 4.30 -19.27
C GLN A 194 2.78 2.86 -19.34
N TYR A 195 4.09 2.69 -19.27
CA TYR A 195 4.71 1.35 -19.22
C TYR A 195 4.25 0.57 -18.00
N ARG A 196 4.31 1.18 -16.80
CA ARG A 196 3.81 0.60 -15.55
C ARG A 196 2.36 0.16 -15.68
N ASP A 197 1.48 1.02 -16.23
CA ASP A 197 0.05 0.73 -16.33
C ASP A 197 -0.21 -0.45 -17.26
N LYS A 198 0.55 -0.58 -18.36
CA LYS A 198 0.51 -1.75 -19.23
C LYS A 198 0.89 -3.04 -18.49
N MET A 199 1.98 -3.01 -17.73
CA MET A 199 2.42 -4.16 -16.93
C MET A 199 1.41 -4.52 -15.84
N LEU A 200 0.78 -3.53 -15.18
CA LEU A 200 -0.28 -3.75 -14.20
C LEU A 200 -1.50 -4.44 -14.83
N ILE A 201 -1.92 -4.02 -16.03
CA ILE A 201 -3.01 -4.67 -16.76
C ILE A 201 -2.70 -6.15 -17.00
N ASP A 202 -1.47 -6.48 -17.39
CA ASP A 202 -1.09 -7.87 -17.66
C ASP A 202 -1.06 -8.71 -16.35
N ILE A 203 -0.59 -8.15 -15.24
CA ILE A 203 -0.68 -8.78 -13.93
C ILE A 203 -2.15 -8.98 -13.51
N LEU A 204 -3.01 -7.98 -13.69
CA LEU A 204 -4.43 -8.07 -13.35
C LEU A 204 -5.18 -9.11 -14.18
N LYS A 205 -4.82 -9.30 -15.47
CA LYS A 205 -5.34 -10.40 -16.29
C LYS A 205 -5.00 -11.77 -15.71
N LEU A 206 -3.77 -11.95 -15.20
CA LEU A 206 -3.38 -13.20 -14.51
C LEU A 206 -4.20 -13.44 -13.25
N HIS A 207 -4.67 -12.40 -12.58
CA HIS A 207 -5.56 -12.47 -11.42
C HIS A 207 -7.06 -12.52 -11.79
N HIS A 208 -7.41 -12.60 -13.07
CA HIS A 208 -8.80 -12.55 -13.55
C HIS A 208 -9.57 -11.30 -13.10
N LYS A 209 -8.88 -10.15 -13.03
CA LYS A 209 -9.42 -8.84 -12.62
C LYS A 209 -9.55 -7.85 -13.78
N PHE A 210 -9.24 -8.28 -15.03
CA PHE A 210 -9.33 -7.49 -16.24
C PHE A 210 -9.89 -8.31 -17.37
#